data_d92bfa02461deec941de4212b6e63ed5
#
_entry.id   d92bfa02461deec941de4212b6e63ed5
#
_cell.length_a   1.000
_cell.length_b   1.000
_cell.length_c   1.000
_cell.angle_alpha   90.00
_cell.angle_beta   90.00
_cell.angle_gamma   90.00
#
_symmetry.space_group_name_H-M   'P 1'
#
loop_
_entity.id
_entity.type
_entity.pdbx_description
1 polymer ?
#
loop_
_entity_poly.entity_id
_entity_poly.type
_entity_poly.pdbx_seq_one_letter_code
_entity_poly.pdbx_strand_id
1 'polypeptide(L)'
;MTAVQQNSQAAVVTDGPTIVYQLPILAEKLDGPLLVVGYGSPMKATVKACVKSGCSQIWVTGTDDKARAFACSGAAQVASLGPKFDARLFSNEYAIMEAVRKSGASVMLVCNPETANSSLLRMIAHQAGVQVLGPMEKDRTHTMWVECAPDPEFGDYEVTWRKCPKCKLNHDEKPVLATGGVCPTCGELYRLTSDERLDYLFDKDSFEEWNAGIPETDPLAFPDYDAIIEKNRTKSGLEEAVRCGSALLKGRKIAVCIMESTFMMGSMGSVVGEKITRTIERATDERLPLIIFTASGGARMQEGLVSL
;
A
#
# COMPACT_ATOMS: atom_id res chain seq x y z
N MET A 1 4.71 16.15 -38.42
CA MET A 1 6.04 16.72 -38.23
C MET A 1 5.91 18.10 -37.58
N THR A 2 5.42 18.27 -36.34
CA THR A 2 5.34 19.63 -35.74
C THR A 2 5.22 19.64 -34.20
N ALA A 3 5.07 18.53 -33.53
CA ALA A 3 4.97 18.50 -32.05
C ALA A 3 6.29 18.18 -31.31
N VAL A 4 7.28 17.59 -31.98
CA VAL A 4 8.56 17.17 -31.35
C VAL A 4 9.60 18.30 -31.34
N GLN A 5 9.48 19.30 -32.23
CA GLN A 5 10.46 20.37 -32.34
C GLN A 5 10.27 21.55 -31.35
N GLN A 6 9.09 21.70 -30.72
CA GLN A 6 8.85 22.79 -29.77
C GLN A 6 9.32 22.49 -28.33
N ASN A 7 9.62 21.23 -28.00
CA ASN A 7 10.12 20.85 -26.66
C ASN A 7 11.66 20.89 -26.52
N SER A 8 12.39 21.12 -27.62
CA SER A 8 13.87 21.02 -27.63
C SER A 8 14.62 22.16 -26.90
N GLN A 9 13.93 23.25 -26.53
CA GLN A 9 14.58 24.38 -25.84
C GLN A 9 14.58 24.26 -24.30
N ALA A 10 13.80 23.35 -23.73
CA ALA A 10 13.70 23.17 -22.28
C ALA A 10 14.61 22.04 -21.76
N ALA A 11 15.10 21.19 -22.64
CA ALA A 11 15.87 20.01 -22.26
C ALA A 11 17.20 19.97 -23.01
N VAL A 12 18.25 19.58 -22.32
CA VAL A 12 19.53 19.20 -22.94
C VAL A 12 19.45 17.69 -23.19
N VAL A 13 19.44 17.28 -24.49
CA VAL A 13 19.49 15.86 -24.85
C VAL A 13 20.94 15.40 -24.68
N THR A 14 21.17 14.42 -23.83
CA THR A 14 22.43 13.68 -23.74
C THR A 14 22.45 12.56 -24.79
N ASP A 15 23.58 11.92 -25.05
CA ASP A 15 23.77 10.87 -26.08
C ASP A 15 22.93 9.58 -25.84
N GLY A 16 21.77 9.68 -25.15
CA GLY A 16 20.83 8.62 -24.81
C GLY A 16 19.39 9.14 -24.62
N PRO A 17 18.42 8.29 -24.25
CA PRO A 17 17.01 8.66 -24.06
C PRO A 17 16.75 9.53 -22.81
N THR A 18 17.79 10.02 -22.13
CA THR A 18 17.68 10.77 -20.89
C THR A 18 17.42 12.25 -21.17
N ILE A 19 16.27 12.76 -20.75
CA ILE A 19 15.91 14.17 -20.86
C ILE A 19 16.36 14.90 -19.61
N VAL A 20 17.19 15.94 -19.77
CA VAL A 20 17.70 16.77 -18.67
C VAL A 20 17.03 18.14 -18.71
N TYR A 21 16.43 18.53 -17.59
CA TYR A 21 15.78 19.83 -17.41
C TYR A 21 16.67 20.78 -16.62
N GLN A 22 16.83 21.99 -17.13
CA GLN A 22 17.49 23.08 -16.42
C GLN A 22 16.44 23.90 -15.67
N LEU A 23 16.65 24.12 -14.37
CA LEU A 23 15.69 24.79 -13.49
C LEU A 23 15.27 26.19 -13.96
N PRO A 24 16.16 27.07 -14.46
CA PRO A 24 15.77 28.36 -14.99
C PRO A 24 14.79 28.25 -16.16
N ILE A 25 15.02 27.31 -17.09
CA ILE A 25 14.17 27.09 -18.25
C ILE A 25 12.86 26.42 -17.85
N LEU A 26 12.91 25.50 -16.87
CA LEU A 26 11.73 24.89 -16.30
C LEU A 26 10.82 25.93 -15.61
N ALA A 27 11.44 26.85 -14.85
CA ALA A 27 10.73 27.91 -14.13
C ALA A 27 9.92 28.85 -15.06
N GLU A 28 10.48 29.17 -16.24
CA GLU A 28 9.80 29.99 -17.25
C GLU A 28 8.57 29.30 -17.89
N LYS A 29 8.53 27.96 -17.84
CA LYS A 29 7.48 27.15 -18.46
C LYS A 29 6.43 26.62 -17.48
N LEU A 30 6.65 26.83 -16.19
CA LEU A 30 5.74 26.36 -15.15
C LEU A 30 4.54 27.30 -15.03
N ASP A 31 3.37 26.84 -15.44
CA ASP A 31 2.09 27.55 -15.29
C ASP A 31 1.44 27.34 -13.92
N GLY A 32 2.12 26.69 -12.96
CA GLY A 32 1.52 26.31 -11.69
C GLY A 32 2.55 25.96 -10.60
N PRO A 33 2.06 25.38 -9.49
CA PRO A 33 2.90 25.02 -8.37
C PRO A 33 3.93 23.93 -8.71
N LEU A 34 5.12 24.07 -8.14
CA LEU A 34 6.20 23.09 -8.16
C LEU A 34 6.32 22.45 -6.77
N LEU A 35 6.32 21.13 -6.69
CA LEU A 35 6.53 20.40 -5.44
C LEU A 35 7.99 19.91 -5.32
N VAL A 36 8.68 20.28 -4.26
CA VAL A 36 9.98 19.73 -3.89
C VAL A 36 9.79 18.66 -2.83
N VAL A 37 10.13 17.42 -3.17
CA VAL A 37 10.00 16.24 -2.30
C VAL A 37 11.35 15.92 -1.66
N GLY A 38 11.40 15.96 -0.33
CA GLY A 38 12.63 15.66 0.41
C GLY A 38 12.70 16.34 1.76
N TYR A 39 13.86 16.21 2.40
CA TYR A 39 14.15 16.85 3.69
C TYR A 39 15.65 17.17 3.83
N GLY A 40 15.99 17.95 4.86
CA GLY A 40 17.37 18.28 5.18
C GLY A 40 18.06 19.22 4.19
N SER A 41 19.36 19.06 4.02
CA SER A 41 20.20 19.95 3.19
C SER A 41 19.89 19.88 1.69
N PRO A 42 19.64 18.70 1.09
CA PRO A 42 19.31 18.61 -0.33
C PRO A 42 18.04 19.39 -0.68
N MET A 43 16.98 19.21 0.10
CA MET A 43 15.72 19.91 -0.10
C MET A 43 15.89 21.44 0.02
N LYS A 44 16.62 21.91 1.05
CA LYS A 44 16.89 23.35 1.22
C LYS A 44 17.69 23.95 0.08
N ALA A 45 18.70 23.22 -0.43
CA ALA A 45 19.49 23.63 -1.58
C ALA A 45 18.64 23.71 -2.85
N THR A 46 17.76 22.72 -3.07
CA THR A 46 16.82 22.73 -4.20
C THR A 46 15.85 23.90 -4.12
N VAL A 47 15.22 24.15 -2.97
CA VAL A 47 14.33 25.33 -2.81
C VAL A 47 15.06 26.64 -3.08
N LYS A 48 16.29 26.79 -2.58
CA LYS A 48 17.12 27.97 -2.85
C LYS A 48 17.41 28.13 -4.35
N ALA A 49 17.70 27.03 -5.05
CA ALA A 49 17.91 27.05 -6.50
C ALA A 49 16.63 27.42 -7.25
N CYS A 50 15.46 26.89 -6.85
CA CYS A 50 14.14 27.22 -7.43
C CYS A 50 13.84 28.71 -7.30
N VAL A 51 14.02 29.29 -6.10
CA VAL A 51 13.82 30.73 -5.85
C VAL A 51 14.76 31.57 -6.74
N LYS A 52 16.05 31.18 -6.81
CA LYS A 52 17.03 31.89 -7.64
C LYS A 52 16.70 31.80 -9.14
N SER A 53 16.05 30.73 -9.56
CA SER A 53 15.64 30.50 -10.95
C SER A 53 14.29 31.14 -11.30
N GLY A 54 13.64 31.84 -10.36
CA GLY A 54 12.39 32.57 -10.62
C GLY A 54 11.10 31.77 -10.41
N CYS A 55 11.15 30.58 -9.81
CA CYS A 55 9.94 29.82 -9.49
C CYS A 55 9.09 30.61 -8.47
N SER A 56 7.82 30.87 -8.80
CA SER A 56 6.92 31.72 -8.01
C SER A 56 6.08 30.94 -6.99
N GLN A 57 5.73 29.72 -7.29
CA GLN A 57 4.85 28.89 -6.47
C GLN A 57 5.58 27.59 -6.06
N ILE A 58 6.34 27.67 -4.97
CA ILE A 58 7.12 26.53 -4.48
C ILE A 58 6.41 25.90 -3.30
N TRP A 59 6.14 24.61 -3.40
CA TRP A 59 5.71 23.75 -2.32
C TRP A 59 6.82 22.78 -1.93
N VAL A 60 6.86 22.40 -0.66
CA VAL A 60 7.78 21.39 -0.15
C VAL A 60 7.01 20.35 0.65
N THR A 61 7.46 19.11 0.61
CA THR A 61 6.99 18.13 1.58
C THR A 61 7.53 18.44 2.97
N GLY A 62 6.72 18.24 4.00
CA GLY A 62 7.12 18.55 5.37
C GLY A 62 6.24 17.83 6.39
N THR A 63 6.38 18.19 7.66
CA THR A 63 5.53 17.70 8.76
C THR A 63 5.04 18.86 9.59
N ASP A 64 3.89 18.67 10.27
CA ASP A 64 3.25 19.79 11.02
C ASP A 64 4.12 20.33 12.14
N ASP A 65 4.82 19.44 12.86
CA ASP A 65 5.72 19.78 13.97
C ASP A 65 6.96 20.58 13.54
N LYS A 66 7.35 20.49 12.26
CA LYS A 66 8.53 21.18 11.70
C LYS A 66 8.19 22.08 10.52
N ALA A 67 6.92 22.44 10.32
CA ALA A 67 6.46 23.21 9.16
C ALA A 67 7.30 24.47 8.90
N ARG A 68 7.66 25.25 9.92
CA ARG A 68 8.51 26.46 9.80
C ARG A 68 9.89 26.14 9.22
N ALA A 69 10.49 25.01 9.62
CA ALA A 69 11.81 24.60 9.12
C ALA A 69 11.74 24.14 7.67
N PHE A 70 10.64 23.50 7.28
CA PHE A 70 10.41 23.06 5.90
C PHE A 70 10.05 24.23 4.97
N ALA A 71 9.35 25.26 5.48
CA ALA A 71 9.02 26.46 4.70
C ALA A 71 10.23 27.26 4.22
N CYS A 72 11.45 26.88 4.60
CA CYS A 72 12.68 27.53 4.16
C CYS A 72 12.66 29.07 4.32
N SER A 73 12.32 29.51 5.54
CA SER A 73 12.17 30.95 5.88
C SER A 73 11.09 31.69 5.08
N GLY A 74 10.02 30.98 4.70
CA GLY A 74 8.90 31.55 3.94
C GLY A 74 9.07 31.49 2.41
N ALA A 75 10.16 30.88 1.92
CA ALA A 75 10.39 30.72 0.49
C ALA A 75 9.50 29.65 -0.16
N ALA A 76 8.86 28.79 0.65
CA ALA A 76 7.99 27.71 0.14
C ALA A 76 6.79 27.47 1.06
N GLN A 77 5.69 27.00 0.48
CA GLN A 77 4.55 26.45 1.22
C GLN A 77 4.83 25.01 1.61
N VAL A 78 4.19 24.53 2.68
CA VAL A 78 4.43 23.16 3.17
C VAL A 78 3.21 22.29 2.94
N ALA A 79 3.39 21.22 2.17
CA ALA A 79 2.44 20.12 2.06
C ALA A 79 2.78 19.08 3.13
N SER A 80 2.00 19.01 4.20
CA SER A 80 2.26 18.12 5.32
C SER A 80 2.05 16.65 4.92
N LEU A 81 3.04 15.82 5.23
CA LEU A 81 3.01 14.35 5.11
C LEU A 81 2.49 13.69 6.39
N GLY A 82 2.39 14.43 7.50
CA GLY A 82 1.94 13.90 8.78
C GLY A 82 2.26 14.84 9.97
N PRO A 83 1.74 14.52 11.17
CA PRO A 83 1.84 15.40 12.33
C PRO A 83 3.24 15.52 12.91
N LYS A 84 4.06 14.48 12.80
CA LYS A 84 5.43 14.42 13.34
C LYS A 84 6.45 13.99 12.31
N PHE A 85 7.67 14.50 12.45
CA PHE A 85 8.77 14.14 11.56
C PHE A 85 9.11 12.65 11.66
N ASP A 86 9.02 11.99 10.50
CA ASP A 86 9.52 10.65 10.23
C ASP A 86 10.13 10.64 8.84
N ALA A 87 11.42 10.29 8.73
CA ALA A 87 12.13 10.28 7.46
C ALA A 87 11.50 9.33 6.41
N ARG A 88 10.86 8.26 6.87
CA ARG A 88 10.17 7.27 6.02
C ARG A 88 8.99 7.85 5.23
N LEU A 89 8.38 8.94 5.72
CA LEU A 89 7.30 9.64 5.01
C LEU A 89 7.77 10.22 3.68
N PHE A 90 9.02 10.64 3.59
CA PHE A 90 9.59 11.29 2.41
C PHE A 90 10.01 10.32 1.30
N SER A 91 9.88 9.03 1.54
CA SER A 91 10.04 7.95 0.55
C SER A 91 8.78 7.10 0.43
N ASN A 92 7.67 7.50 1.07
CA ASN A 92 6.40 6.81 0.96
C ASN A 92 5.56 7.42 -0.16
N GLU A 93 5.31 6.66 -1.19
CA GLU A 93 4.65 7.09 -2.43
C GLU A 93 3.25 7.64 -2.16
N TYR A 94 2.48 6.99 -1.28
CA TYR A 94 1.16 7.47 -0.88
C TYR A 94 1.23 8.87 -0.26
N ALA A 95 2.14 9.09 0.70
CA ALA A 95 2.29 10.38 1.37
C ALA A 95 2.74 11.47 0.38
N ILE A 96 3.64 11.13 -0.55
CA ILE A 96 4.08 12.05 -1.61
C ILE A 96 2.91 12.43 -2.52
N MET A 97 2.09 11.47 -2.96
CA MET A 97 0.92 11.75 -3.81
C MET A 97 -0.16 12.56 -3.09
N GLU A 98 -0.33 12.38 -1.77
CA GLU A 98 -1.19 13.27 -0.97
C GLU A 98 -0.64 14.71 -0.94
N ALA A 99 0.69 14.90 -0.88
CA ALA A 99 1.29 16.22 -0.99
C ALA A 99 1.10 16.85 -2.38
N VAL A 100 1.16 16.05 -3.45
CA VAL A 100 0.81 16.49 -4.81
C VAL A 100 -0.62 17.01 -4.87
N ARG A 101 -1.58 16.25 -4.36
CA ARG A 101 -3.00 16.68 -4.33
C ARG A 101 -3.19 18.00 -3.57
N LYS A 102 -2.51 18.16 -2.44
CA LYS A 102 -2.58 19.39 -1.61
C LYS A 102 -1.96 20.59 -2.29
N SER A 103 -0.87 20.39 -3.01
CA SER A 103 -0.15 21.48 -3.71
C SER A 103 -0.74 21.85 -5.06
N GLY A 104 -1.43 20.90 -5.71
CA GLY A 104 -1.86 21.04 -7.10
C GLY A 104 -0.70 21.04 -8.10
N ALA A 105 0.47 20.52 -7.70
CA ALA A 105 1.67 20.54 -8.53
C ALA A 105 1.55 19.57 -9.71
N SER A 106 1.93 20.03 -10.91
CA SER A 106 2.07 19.22 -12.11
C SER A 106 3.50 18.71 -12.32
N VAL A 107 4.46 19.25 -11.55
CA VAL A 107 5.87 18.83 -11.58
C VAL A 107 6.36 18.65 -10.15
N MET A 108 7.08 17.55 -9.89
CA MET A 108 7.77 17.35 -8.62
C MET A 108 9.26 17.11 -8.82
N LEU A 109 10.07 17.78 -7.99
CA LEU A 109 11.50 17.58 -7.87
C LEU A 109 11.77 16.69 -6.66
N VAL A 110 12.14 15.43 -6.90
CA VAL A 110 12.37 14.45 -5.83
C VAL A 110 13.86 14.40 -5.50
N CYS A 111 14.24 14.96 -4.34
CA CYS A 111 15.65 15.12 -3.95
C CYS A 111 16.41 13.82 -3.69
N ASN A 112 15.71 12.73 -3.35
CA ASN A 112 16.33 11.41 -3.16
C ASN A 112 16.26 10.61 -4.47
N PRO A 113 17.42 10.19 -5.05
CA PRO A 113 17.45 9.42 -6.29
C PRO A 113 16.69 8.09 -6.22
N GLU A 114 16.76 7.38 -5.09
CA GLU A 114 16.05 6.10 -4.91
C GLU A 114 14.53 6.31 -4.96
N THR A 115 14.04 7.35 -4.28
CA THR A 115 12.61 7.71 -4.30
C THR A 115 12.18 8.18 -5.69
N ALA A 116 13.00 8.98 -6.38
CA ALA A 116 12.73 9.44 -7.75
C ALA A 116 12.62 8.28 -8.74
N ASN A 117 13.41 7.22 -8.52
CA ASN A 117 13.43 6.01 -9.34
C ASN A 117 12.45 4.92 -8.90
N SER A 118 11.62 5.15 -7.87
CA SER A 118 10.55 4.23 -7.51
C SER A 118 9.59 4.03 -8.69
N SER A 119 9.50 2.79 -9.20
CA SER A 119 8.60 2.45 -10.31
C SER A 119 7.14 2.75 -9.96
N LEU A 120 6.76 2.48 -8.72
CA LEU A 120 5.40 2.80 -8.22
C LEU A 120 5.15 4.31 -8.23
N LEU A 121 6.08 5.13 -7.69
CA LEU A 121 5.90 6.59 -7.67
C LEU A 121 5.79 7.17 -9.08
N ARG A 122 6.66 6.74 -10.00
CA ARG A 122 6.65 7.20 -11.40
C ARG A 122 5.35 6.87 -12.11
N MET A 123 4.83 5.65 -11.89
CA MET A 123 3.58 5.21 -12.48
C MET A 123 2.38 6.01 -11.95
N ILE A 124 2.19 6.09 -10.63
CA ILE A 124 1.03 6.79 -10.05
C ILE A 124 1.08 8.30 -10.30
N ALA A 125 2.28 8.90 -10.36
CA ALA A 125 2.46 10.29 -10.73
C ALA A 125 2.06 10.51 -12.21
N HIS A 126 2.52 9.66 -13.12
CA HIS A 126 2.15 9.72 -14.53
C HIS A 126 0.63 9.60 -14.74
N GLN A 127 -0.02 8.64 -14.07
CA GLN A 127 -1.49 8.50 -14.10
C GLN A 127 -2.21 9.75 -13.58
N ALA A 128 -1.60 10.48 -12.64
CA ALA A 128 -2.12 11.74 -12.11
C ALA A 128 -1.74 12.96 -12.97
N GLY A 129 -1.05 12.80 -14.09
CA GLY A 129 -0.57 13.89 -14.94
C GLY A 129 0.59 14.69 -14.32
N VAL A 130 1.38 14.08 -13.44
CA VAL A 130 2.47 14.74 -12.71
C VAL A 130 3.82 14.24 -13.21
N GLN A 131 4.68 15.17 -13.61
CA GLN A 131 6.05 14.87 -14.04
C GLN A 131 6.98 14.69 -12.84
N VAL A 132 7.72 13.59 -12.81
CA VAL A 132 8.73 13.29 -11.78
C VAL A 132 10.12 13.61 -12.30
N LEU A 133 10.83 14.47 -11.59
CA LEU A 133 12.22 14.82 -11.91
C LEU A 133 13.12 14.43 -10.73
N GLY A 134 14.13 13.61 -11.02
CA GLY A 134 15.20 13.23 -10.07
C GLY A 134 16.43 14.13 -10.20
N PRO A 135 17.32 14.19 -9.20
CA PRO A 135 18.53 15.01 -9.24
C PRO A 135 19.55 14.40 -10.20
N MET A 136 20.23 15.23 -10.95
CA MET A 136 21.39 14.80 -11.72
C MET A 136 22.58 14.60 -10.76
N GLU A 137 23.16 13.40 -10.69
CA GLU A 137 24.16 13.00 -9.69
C GLU A 137 25.41 13.91 -9.64
N LYS A 138 25.78 14.51 -10.77
CA LYS A 138 26.97 15.38 -10.88
C LYS A 138 26.65 16.87 -10.64
N ASP A 139 25.40 17.25 -10.51
CA ASP A 139 25.01 18.66 -10.32
C ASP A 139 24.98 19.06 -8.85
N ARG A 140 26.05 19.74 -8.40
CA ARG A 140 26.14 20.28 -7.03
C ARG A 140 25.32 21.56 -6.82
N THR A 141 24.77 22.15 -7.88
CA THR A 141 24.00 23.41 -7.82
C THR A 141 22.52 23.20 -7.66
N HIS A 142 22.06 21.95 -7.78
CA HIS A 142 20.64 21.55 -7.76
C HIS A 142 19.79 22.28 -8.81
N THR A 143 20.37 22.54 -9.97
CA THR A 143 19.70 23.21 -11.09
C THR A 143 19.43 22.30 -12.27
N MET A 144 20.02 21.10 -12.30
CA MET A 144 19.85 20.11 -13.37
C MET A 144 19.10 18.88 -12.86
N TRP A 145 18.04 18.54 -13.55
CA TRP A 145 17.10 17.48 -13.18
C TRP A 145 16.85 16.55 -14.34
N VAL A 146 16.71 15.26 -14.05
CA VAL A 146 16.50 14.20 -15.04
C VAL A 146 15.06 13.71 -14.93
N GLU A 147 14.40 13.54 -16.07
CA GLU A 147 13.05 12.98 -16.08
C GLU A 147 13.09 11.49 -15.72
N CYS A 148 12.27 11.15 -14.74
CA CYS A 148 12.02 9.78 -14.32
C CYS A 148 10.72 9.29 -14.97
N ALA A 149 10.80 8.86 -16.23
CA ALA A 149 9.66 8.36 -16.97
C ALA A 149 9.06 7.09 -16.30
N PRO A 150 7.74 6.85 -16.46
CA PRO A 150 7.12 5.63 -15.96
C PRO A 150 7.74 4.39 -16.61
N ASP A 151 7.77 3.29 -15.88
CA ASP A 151 8.22 2.02 -16.40
C ASP A 151 7.15 1.42 -17.32
N PRO A 152 7.43 1.14 -18.60
CA PRO A 152 6.46 0.62 -19.55
C PRO A 152 5.93 -0.78 -19.17
N GLU A 153 6.65 -1.53 -18.33
CA GLU A 153 6.20 -2.86 -17.87
C GLU A 153 5.05 -2.78 -16.85
N PHE A 154 4.81 -1.62 -16.22
CA PHE A 154 3.76 -1.47 -15.22
C PHE A 154 2.34 -1.39 -15.81
N GLY A 155 2.16 -1.02 -17.10
CA GLY A 155 0.86 -0.98 -17.77
C GLY A 155 -0.24 -0.25 -16.98
N ASP A 156 -1.46 -0.81 -17.00
CA ASP A 156 -2.65 -0.30 -16.26
C ASP A 156 -2.71 -0.85 -14.83
N TYR A 157 -1.62 -0.73 -14.07
CA TYR A 157 -1.55 -1.21 -12.69
C TYR A 157 -2.44 -0.37 -11.77
N GLU A 158 -3.48 -0.98 -11.21
CA GLU A 158 -4.32 -0.37 -10.19
C GLU A 158 -3.72 -0.59 -8.80
N VAL A 159 -3.48 0.49 -8.09
CA VAL A 159 -2.88 0.48 -6.75
C VAL A 159 -3.95 0.42 -5.69
N THR A 160 -3.91 -0.60 -4.85
CA THR A 160 -4.73 -0.71 -3.64
C THR A 160 -3.88 -0.41 -2.41
N TRP A 161 -4.30 0.59 -1.62
CA TRP A 161 -3.53 1.03 -0.46
C TRP A 161 -3.93 0.31 0.82
N ARG A 162 -2.94 -0.26 1.51
CA ARG A 162 -3.11 -0.90 2.82
C ARG A 162 -2.31 -0.19 3.90
N LYS A 163 -3.00 0.25 4.98
CA LYS A 163 -2.39 0.98 6.08
C LYS A 163 -1.74 0.04 7.09
N CYS A 164 -0.46 0.23 7.39
CA CYS A 164 0.24 -0.55 8.40
C CYS A 164 -0.31 -0.29 9.81
N PRO A 165 -0.61 -1.32 10.61
CA PRO A 165 -1.14 -1.16 11.96
C PRO A 165 -0.14 -0.51 12.93
N LYS A 166 1.16 -0.64 12.70
CA LYS A 166 2.22 -0.13 13.57
C LYS A 166 2.76 1.23 13.12
N CYS A 167 3.38 1.31 11.95
CA CYS A 167 3.99 2.57 11.48
C CYS A 167 2.99 3.54 10.87
N LYS A 168 1.73 3.13 10.64
CA LYS A 168 0.61 3.93 10.10
C LYS A 168 0.80 4.43 8.67
N LEU A 169 1.88 4.05 7.98
CA LEU A 169 2.09 4.34 6.57
C LEU A 169 1.20 3.47 5.69
N ASN A 170 0.78 4.01 4.55
CA ASN A 170 0.10 3.24 3.51
C ASN A 170 1.13 2.65 2.55
N HIS A 171 0.93 1.41 2.17
CA HIS A 171 1.76 0.68 1.21
C HIS A 171 0.87 0.06 0.14
N ASP A 172 1.41 -0.14 -1.04
CA ASP A 172 0.72 -0.92 -2.07
C ASP A 172 0.48 -2.35 -1.56
N GLU A 173 -0.74 -2.81 -1.72
CA GLU A 173 -1.20 -4.09 -1.18
C GLU A 173 -0.53 -5.28 -1.86
N LYS A 174 -0.37 -5.24 -3.19
CA LYS A 174 0.17 -6.38 -3.95
C LYS A 174 1.57 -6.81 -3.49
N PRO A 175 2.60 -5.90 -3.39
CA PRO A 175 3.90 -6.28 -2.84
C PRO A 175 3.84 -6.74 -1.38
N VAL A 176 2.95 -6.16 -0.57
CA VAL A 176 2.74 -6.58 0.83
C VAL A 176 2.24 -8.01 0.88
N LEU A 177 1.24 -8.37 0.07
CA LEU A 177 0.69 -9.73 0.02
C LEU A 177 1.71 -10.73 -0.54
N ALA A 178 2.48 -10.34 -1.56
CA ALA A 178 3.54 -11.18 -2.13
C ALA A 178 4.64 -11.56 -1.12
N THR A 179 4.80 -10.78 -0.04
CA THR A 179 5.73 -11.08 1.07
C THR A 179 5.06 -11.74 2.28
N GLY A 180 3.81 -12.20 2.14
CA GLY A 180 3.04 -12.81 3.24
C GLY A 180 2.53 -11.81 4.27
N GLY A 181 2.27 -10.58 3.86
CA GLY A 181 1.72 -9.54 4.72
C GLY A 181 2.77 -8.88 5.61
N VAL A 182 4.01 -8.73 5.15
CA VAL A 182 5.07 -8.03 5.90
C VAL A 182 5.13 -6.56 5.48
N CYS A 183 5.09 -5.65 6.45
CA CYS A 183 5.26 -4.23 6.17
C CYS A 183 6.70 -3.93 5.68
N PRO A 184 6.89 -3.38 4.48
CA PRO A 184 8.23 -3.12 3.94
C PRO A 184 9.01 -2.07 4.74
N THR A 185 8.31 -1.22 5.52
CA THR A 185 8.97 -0.15 6.27
C THR A 185 9.37 -0.54 7.68
N CYS A 186 8.56 -1.33 8.39
CA CYS A 186 8.81 -1.61 9.83
C CYS A 186 8.79 -3.09 10.20
N GLY A 187 8.58 -4.00 9.23
CA GLY A 187 8.56 -5.44 9.46
C GLY A 187 7.32 -5.95 10.21
N GLU A 188 6.34 -5.10 10.51
CA GLU A 188 5.10 -5.51 11.18
C GLU A 188 4.26 -6.39 10.28
N LEU A 189 3.58 -7.36 10.85
CA LEU A 189 2.68 -8.25 10.12
C LEU A 189 1.29 -7.62 9.99
N TYR A 190 0.78 -7.62 8.77
CA TYR A 190 -0.63 -7.35 8.52
C TYR A 190 -1.47 -8.59 8.85
N ARG A 191 -2.71 -8.38 9.28
CA ARG A 191 -3.67 -9.47 9.36
C ARG A 191 -4.08 -9.86 7.94
N LEU A 192 -3.82 -11.10 7.57
CA LEU A 192 -4.27 -11.67 6.31
C LEU A 192 -5.66 -12.28 6.48
N THR A 193 -6.52 -12.08 5.49
CA THR A 193 -7.77 -12.82 5.36
C THR A 193 -7.51 -14.28 5.01
N SER A 194 -8.53 -15.12 5.08
CA SER A 194 -8.43 -16.51 4.69
C SER A 194 -8.07 -16.65 3.21
N ASP A 195 -8.63 -15.81 2.33
CA ASP A 195 -8.30 -15.82 0.90
C ASP A 195 -6.86 -15.41 0.64
N GLU A 196 -6.42 -14.28 1.22
CA GLU A 196 -5.02 -13.83 1.09
C GLU A 196 -4.02 -14.87 1.59
N ARG A 197 -4.39 -15.62 2.62
CA ARG A 197 -3.55 -16.70 3.14
C ARG A 197 -3.51 -17.92 2.22
N LEU A 198 -4.65 -18.26 1.62
CA LEU A 198 -4.74 -19.31 0.60
C LEU A 198 -3.88 -18.95 -0.60
N ASP A 199 -4.03 -17.76 -1.15
CA ASP A 199 -3.28 -17.27 -2.31
C ASP A 199 -1.77 -17.23 -2.08
N TYR A 200 -1.34 -16.87 -0.86
CA TYR A 200 0.08 -16.76 -0.54
C TYR A 200 0.76 -18.11 -0.30
N LEU A 201 0.07 -19.08 0.32
CA LEU A 201 0.70 -20.30 0.83
C LEU A 201 0.51 -21.51 -0.08
N PHE A 202 -0.63 -21.59 -0.79
CA PHE A 202 -1.02 -22.78 -1.50
C PHE A 202 -0.94 -22.60 -3.01
N ASP A 203 -0.95 -23.69 -3.73
CA ASP A 203 -0.93 -23.68 -5.19
C ASP A 203 -2.23 -23.02 -5.69
N LYS A 204 -2.08 -22.18 -6.71
CA LYS A 204 -3.17 -21.37 -7.23
C LYS A 204 -4.40 -22.20 -7.57
N ASP A 205 -5.58 -21.72 -7.20
CA ASP A 205 -6.89 -22.33 -7.49
C ASP A 205 -7.05 -23.78 -7.00
N SER A 206 -6.22 -24.21 -6.02
CA SER A 206 -6.21 -25.59 -5.52
C SER A 206 -7.10 -25.84 -4.30
N PHE A 207 -7.67 -24.78 -3.70
CA PHE A 207 -8.51 -24.91 -2.51
C PHE A 207 -9.89 -25.48 -2.85
N GLU A 208 -10.25 -26.59 -2.19
CA GLU A 208 -11.55 -27.22 -2.25
C GLU A 208 -12.20 -27.14 -0.86
N GLU A 209 -13.28 -26.38 -0.73
CA GLU A 209 -13.96 -26.19 0.56
C GLU A 209 -14.72 -27.42 0.98
N TRP A 210 -14.58 -27.79 2.25
CA TRP A 210 -15.31 -28.89 2.89
C TRP A 210 -16.28 -28.36 3.93
N ASN A 211 -17.35 -29.13 4.19
CA ASN A 211 -18.28 -28.85 5.28
C ASN A 211 -18.95 -27.47 5.18
N ALA A 212 -19.26 -27.04 3.94
CA ALA A 212 -20.13 -25.89 3.72
C ALA A 212 -21.58 -26.20 4.15
N GLY A 213 -22.36 -25.17 4.50
CA GLY A 213 -23.79 -25.31 4.75
C GLY A 213 -24.17 -26.07 6.03
N ILE A 214 -23.28 -26.13 7.03
CA ILE A 214 -23.67 -26.64 8.35
C ILE A 214 -24.65 -25.64 8.97
N PRO A 215 -25.85 -26.08 9.37
CA PRO A 215 -26.87 -25.21 9.96
C PRO A 215 -26.37 -24.64 11.29
N GLU A 216 -26.64 -23.38 11.51
CA GLU A 216 -26.38 -22.75 12.79
C GLU A 216 -27.29 -23.22 13.89
N THR A 217 -26.80 -23.13 15.11
CA THR A 217 -27.56 -23.43 16.30
C THR A 217 -27.58 -22.20 17.20
N ASP A 218 -28.75 -21.90 17.75
CA ASP A 218 -28.93 -20.92 18.82
C ASP A 218 -29.49 -21.61 20.08
N PRO A 219 -28.62 -22.30 20.82
CA PRO A 219 -29.05 -23.12 21.96
C PRO A 219 -29.60 -22.33 23.13
N LEU A 220 -29.32 -21.02 23.18
CA LEU A 220 -29.76 -20.12 24.25
C LEU A 220 -30.91 -19.21 23.85
N ALA A 221 -31.39 -19.27 22.61
CA ALA A 221 -32.29 -18.27 22.02
C ALA A 221 -31.80 -16.83 22.32
N PHE A 222 -30.51 -16.59 22.02
CA PHE A 222 -29.85 -15.32 22.33
C PHE A 222 -30.48 -14.19 21.50
N PRO A 223 -30.84 -13.05 22.12
CA PRO A 223 -31.51 -11.97 21.43
C PRO A 223 -30.72 -11.50 20.19
N ASP A 224 -31.42 -11.41 19.05
CA ASP A 224 -30.86 -10.94 17.76
C ASP A 224 -29.68 -11.74 17.21
N TYR A 225 -29.43 -12.97 17.67
CA TYR A 225 -28.26 -13.75 17.26
C TYR A 225 -28.25 -14.02 15.76
N ASP A 226 -29.36 -14.42 15.17
CA ASP A 226 -29.48 -14.64 13.71
C ASP A 226 -29.14 -13.36 12.92
N ALA A 227 -29.61 -12.21 13.40
CA ALA A 227 -29.32 -10.93 12.77
C ALA A 227 -27.81 -10.55 12.86
N ILE A 228 -27.19 -10.89 14.00
CA ILE A 228 -25.74 -10.69 14.19
C ILE A 228 -24.94 -11.55 13.21
N ILE A 229 -25.31 -12.82 13.07
CA ILE A 229 -24.67 -13.76 12.13
C ILE A 229 -24.81 -13.26 10.69
N GLU A 230 -26.04 -12.94 10.26
CA GLU A 230 -26.30 -12.49 8.90
C GLU A 230 -25.56 -11.18 8.55
N LYS A 231 -25.46 -10.27 9.51
CA LYS A 231 -24.65 -9.06 9.36
C LYS A 231 -23.17 -9.39 9.15
N ASN A 232 -22.63 -10.37 9.85
CA ASN A 232 -21.23 -10.77 9.71
C ASN A 232 -21.01 -11.53 8.40
N ARG A 233 -21.95 -12.35 7.95
CA ARG A 233 -21.94 -12.97 6.61
C ARG A 233 -21.85 -11.93 5.50
N THR A 234 -22.77 -10.98 5.53
CA THR A 234 -22.81 -9.88 4.56
C THR A 234 -21.49 -9.08 4.55
N LYS A 235 -20.93 -8.82 5.73
CA LYS A 235 -19.70 -8.02 5.88
C LYS A 235 -18.44 -8.76 5.42
N SER A 236 -18.31 -10.05 5.73
CA SER A 236 -17.12 -10.85 5.47
C SER A 236 -17.16 -11.60 4.14
N GLY A 237 -18.37 -11.84 3.60
CA GLY A 237 -18.58 -12.74 2.46
C GLY A 237 -18.45 -14.22 2.82
N LEU A 238 -18.34 -14.55 4.11
CA LEU A 238 -18.11 -15.91 4.61
C LEU A 238 -19.35 -16.46 5.31
N GLU A 239 -19.53 -17.77 5.28
CA GLU A 239 -20.61 -18.44 6.02
C GLU A 239 -20.32 -18.46 7.53
N GLU A 240 -19.04 -18.61 7.93
CA GLU A 240 -18.63 -18.74 9.32
C GLU A 240 -17.16 -18.29 9.52
N ALA A 241 -16.73 -18.17 10.79
CA ALA A 241 -15.40 -17.71 11.20
C ALA A 241 -14.25 -18.68 10.89
N VAL A 242 -14.51 -19.72 10.11
CA VAL A 242 -13.50 -20.68 9.65
C VAL A 242 -13.81 -21.17 8.25
N ARG A 243 -12.78 -21.28 7.41
CA ARG A 243 -12.81 -22.02 6.15
C ARG A 243 -12.04 -23.32 6.33
N CYS A 244 -12.65 -24.41 5.95
CA CYS A 244 -12.10 -25.74 6.08
C CYS A 244 -12.11 -26.45 4.73
N GLY A 245 -11.06 -27.19 4.40
CA GLY A 245 -11.00 -27.85 3.10
C GLY A 245 -9.70 -28.58 2.85
N SER A 246 -9.43 -28.86 1.58
CA SER A 246 -8.12 -29.32 1.11
C SER A 246 -7.50 -28.29 0.16
N ALA A 247 -6.18 -28.27 0.11
CA ALA A 247 -5.43 -27.47 -0.84
C ALA A 247 -4.15 -28.21 -1.25
N LEU A 248 -3.53 -27.79 -2.35
CA LEU A 248 -2.21 -28.27 -2.73
C LEU A 248 -1.12 -27.34 -2.17
N LEU A 249 -0.13 -27.91 -1.53
CA LEU A 249 1.09 -27.23 -1.12
C LEU A 249 2.27 -27.85 -1.88
N LYS A 250 2.76 -27.14 -2.89
CA LYS A 250 3.81 -27.64 -3.81
C LYS A 250 3.44 -29.00 -4.41
N GLY A 251 2.21 -29.12 -4.91
CA GLY A 251 1.66 -30.32 -5.54
C GLY A 251 1.23 -31.43 -4.56
N ARG A 252 1.36 -31.24 -3.25
CA ARG A 252 0.93 -32.22 -2.24
C ARG A 252 -0.39 -31.83 -1.62
N LYS A 253 -1.38 -32.70 -1.65
CA LYS A 253 -2.68 -32.49 -1.02
C LYS A 253 -2.55 -32.49 0.51
N ILE A 254 -3.10 -31.48 1.13
CA ILE A 254 -3.19 -31.33 2.58
C ILE A 254 -4.60 -30.89 2.98
N ALA A 255 -5.01 -31.21 4.18
CA ALA A 255 -6.18 -30.63 4.81
C ALA A 255 -5.81 -29.30 5.48
N VAL A 256 -6.69 -28.32 5.42
CA VAL A 256 -6.45 -26.99 5.97
C VAL A 256 -7.70 -26.42 6.63
N CYS A 257 -7.51 -25.81 7.82
CA CYS A 257 -8.53 -24.97 8.46
C CYS A 257 -7.94 -23.58 8.65
N ILE A 258 -8.63 -22.55 8.19
CA ILE A 258 -8.17 -21.15 8.31
C ILE A 258 -9.26 -20.37 9.03
N MET A 259 -8.99 -19.97 10.27
CA MET A 259 -9.88 -19.09 11.03
C MET A 259 -9.81 -17.67 10.51
N GLU A 260 -10.97 -17.02 10.46
CA GLU A 260 -11.12 -15.69 9.87
C GLU A 260 -11.59 -14.66 10.91
N SER A 261 -10.73 -13.71 11.23
CA SER A 261 -11.02 -12.70 12.25
C SER A 261 -11.98 -11.59 11.79
N THR A 262 -12.28 -11.48 10.51
CA THR A 262 -13.26 -10.52 9.98
C THR A 262 -14.70 -10.94 10.30
N PHE A 263 -14.92 -12.25 10.50
CA PHE A 263 -16.19 -12.78 10.97
C PHE A 263 -16.19 -12.88 12.50
N MET A 264 -16.94 -12.04 13.19
CA MET A 264 -17.09 -12.00 14.66
C MET A 264 -15.77 -12.12 15.44
N MET A 265 -14.69 -11.51 14.94
CA MET A 265 -13.31 -11.60 15.49
C MET A 265 -12.77 -13.05 15.58
N GLY A 266 -13.25 -13.96 14.73
CA GLY A 266 -12.84 -15.36 14.77
C GLY A 266 -13.38 -16.12 16.00
N SER A 267 -14.51 -15.69 16.58
CA SER A 267 -15.08 -16.37 17.75
C SER A 267 -15.48 -17.79 17.40
N MET A 268 -15.17 -18.72 18.30
CA MET A 268 -15.46 -20.15 18.13
C MET A 268 -16.87 -20.45 18.61
N GLY A 269 -17.77 -20.71 17.64
CA GLY A 269 -19.10 -21.25 17.88
C GLY A 269 -19.16 -22.75 17.60
N SER A 270 -20.28 -23.37 17.78
CA SER A 270 -20.55 -24.78 17.54
C SER A 270 -20.26 -25.18 16.08
N VAL A 271 -20.65 -24.34 15.11
CA VAL A 271 -20.39 -24.56 13.69
C VAL A 271 -18.88 -24.51 13.37
N VAL A 272 -18.13 -23.59 13.99
CA VAL A 272 -16.67 -23.54 13.85
C VAL A 272 -16.04 -24.84 14.35
N GLY A 273 -16.43 -25.29 15.53
CA GLY A 273 -15.95 -26.53 16.12
C GLY A 273 -16.28 -27.74 15.25
N GLU A 274 -17.51 -27.85 14.78
CA GLU A 274 -17.98 -28.93 13.94
C GLU A 274 -17.26 -28.98 12.58
N LYS A 275 -17.05 -27.83 11.91
CA LYS A 275 -16.30 -27.77 10.65
C LYS A 275 -14.85 -28.24 10.84
N ILE A 276 -14.20 -27.84 11.93
CA ILE A 276 -12.82 -28.26 12.23
C ILE A 276 -12.79 -29.75 12.56
N THR A 277 -13.69 -30.23 13.41
CA THR A 277 -13.75 -31.66 13.79
C THR A 277 -13.92 -32.57 12.58
N ARG A 278 -14.93 -32.31 11.73
CA ARG A 278 -15.13 -33.07 10.49
C ARG A 278 -13.92 -33.04 9.56
N THR A 279 -13.21 -31.92 9.54
CA THR A 279 -12.00 -31.78 8.73
C THR A 279 -10.84 -32.61 9.31
N ILE A 280 -10.70 -32.67 10.64
CA ILE A 280 -9.72 -33.53 11.32
C ILE A 280 -10.02 -35.01 11.05
N GLU A 281 -11.30 -35.40 11.20
CA GLU A 281 -11.73 -36.78 10.92
C GLU A 281 -11.43 -37.19 9.49
N ARG A 282 -11.85 -36.38 8.51
CA ARG A 282 -11.60 -36.64 7.10
C ARG A 282 -10.09 -36.66 6.77
N ALA A 283 -9.32 -35.74 7.33
CA ALA A 283 -7.86 -35.72 7.15
C ALA A 283 -7.21 -37.01 7.70
N THR A 284 -7.74 -37.54 8.81
CA THR A 284 -7.27 -38.77 9.42
C THR A 284 -7.59 -39.97 8.53
N ASP A 285 -8.81 -40.06 8.05
CA ASP A 285 -9.26 -41.16 7.14
C ASP A 285 -8.50 -41.19 5.81
N GLU A 286 -8.32 -39.98 5.22
CA GLU A 286 -7.56 -39.80 3.97
C GLU A 286 -6.04 -39.80 4.19
N ARG A 287 -5.54 -39.86 5.43
CA ARG A 287 -4.12 -39.79 5.82
C ARG A 287 -3.43 -38.51 5.29
N LEU A 288 -4.13 -37.39 5.32
CA LEU A 288 -3.60 -36.10 4.88
C LEU A 288 -2.92 -35.37 6.02
N PRO A 289 -1.80 -34.66 5.77
CA PRO A 289 -1.32 -33.65 6.71
C PRO A 289 -2.41 -32.58 6.94
N LEU A 290 -2.54 -32.12 8.18
CA LEU A 290 -3.48 -31.08 8.55
C LEU A 290 -2.75 -29.84 9.05
N ILE A 291 -3.11 -28.66 8.52
CA ILE A 291 -2.65 -27.35 9.01
C ILE A 291 -3.84 -26.54 9.46
N ILE A 292 -3.78 -26.02 10.69
CA ILE A 292 -4.81 -25.14 11.25
C ILE A 292 -4.19 -23.76 11.55
N PHE A 293 -4.70 -22.72 10.88
CA PHE A 293 -4.36 -21.33 11.17
C PHE A 293 -5.39 -20.78 12.15
N THR A 294 -4.94 -20.49 13.36
CA THR A 294 -5.82 -20.00 14.43
C THR A 294 -5.81 -18.47 14.47
N ALA A 295 -7.01 -17.89 14.57
CA ALA A 295 -7.22 -16.45 14.76
C ALA A 295 -8.56 -16.27 15.49
N SER A 296 -8.54 -16.33 16.83
CA SER A 296 -9.79 -16.34 17.61
C SER A 296 -9.81 -15.27 18.69
N GLY A 297 -10.95 -14.60 18.83
CA GLY A 297 -11.29 -13.74 19.97
C GLY A 297 -11.77 -14.49 21.20
N GLY A 298 -11.92 -15.82 21.14
CA GLY A 298 -12.42 -16.69 22.20
C GLY A 298 -13.67 -17.46 21.86
N ALA A 299 -14.29 -18.11 22.83
CA ALA A 299 -15.56 -18.81 22.69
C ALA A 299 -16.70 -17.84 22.35
N ARG A 300 -17.66 -18.28 21.55
CA ARG A 300 -18.82 -17.48 21.15
C ARG A 300 -19.86 -17.44 22.27
N MET A 301 -19.88 -16.35 23.03
CA MET A 301 -20.72 -16.21 24.23
C MET A 301 -22.21 -16.41 23.96
N GLN A 302 -22.71 -16.08 22.77
CA GLN A 302 -24.07 -16.22 22.35
C GLN A 302 -24.56 -17.69 22.37
N GLU A 303 -23.66 -18.62 22.22
CA GLU A 303 -23.94 -20.05 22.22
C GLU A 303 -23.71 -20.72 23.60
N GLY A 304 -23.18 -19.98 24.57
CA GLY A 304 -22.91 -20.47 25.92
C GLY A 304 -21.94 -21.63 25.97
N LEU A 305 -22.24 -22.66 26.77
CA LEU A 305 -21.35 -23.82 26.99
C LEU A 305 -21.12 -24.67 25.72
N VAL A 306 -22.02 -24.59 24.72
CA VAL A 306 -21.88 -25.36 23.48
C VAL A 306 -20.67 -24.88 22.64
N SER A 307 -20.24 -23.64 22.87
CA SER A 307 -19.05 -23.06 22.20
C SER A 307 -17.73 -23.37 22.89
N LEU A 308 -17.75 -24.14 23.99
CA LEU A 308 -16.55 -24.56 24.74
C LEU A 308 -16.21 -26.02 24.46
#